data_a04524f849e4672e056531b9cec5d925
#
_entry.id   a04524f849e4672e056531b9cec5d925
#
_cell.length_a   1.000
_cell.length_b   1.000
_cell.length_c   1.000
_cell.angle_alpha   90.00
_cell.angle_beta   90.00
_cell.angle_gamma   90.00
#
_symmetry.space_group_name_H-M   'P 1'
#
loop_
_entity.id
_entity.type
_entity.pdbx_description
1 polymer ?
#
loop_
_entity_poly.entity_id
_entity_poly.type
_entity_poly.pdbx_seq_one_letter_code
_entity_poly.pdbx_strand_id
1 'polypeptide(L)'
;MPVDATPETFKKLTSEGSVFVDFWGPRCQPCLAMMPTIKDLEKEAGGAVRVVKVDSTQNRDVCRELRVFGLPTYILMRDGEELERLSGEVSKQQVEEAFATLKGGGAA
;
A
#
# COMPACT_ATOMS: atom_id res chain seq x y z
N MET A 1 5.94 -6.38 9.64
CA MET A 1 5.67 -5.03 10.13
C MET A 1 5.69 -4.04 8.99
N PRO A 2 4.67 -3.20 8.87
CA PRO A 2 4.67 -2.18 7.81
C PRO A 2 5.90 -1.28 7.92
N VAL A 3 6.45 -0.92 6.77
CA VAL A 3 7.66 -0.11 6.69
C VAL A 3 7.29 1.27 6.17
N ASP A 4 7.80 2.31 6.83
CA ASP A 4 7.57 3.68 6.38
C ASP A 4 8.59 4.03 5.30
N ALA A 5 8.10 4.45 4.14
CA ALA A 5 8.97 4.85 3.05
C ALA A 5 9.34 6.33 3.16
N THR A 6 10.50 6.65 2.66
CA THR A 6 10.90 8.03 2.43
C THR A 6 11.02 8.22 0.91
N PRO A 7 11.14 9.46 0.41
CA PRO A 7 11.34 9.65 -1.02
C PRO A 7 12.54 8.87 -1.56
N GLU A 8 13.57 8.69 -0.71
CA GLU A 8 14.78 7.99 -1.13
C GLU A 8 14.65 6.48 -1.09
N THR A 9 13.76 5.93 -0.26
CA THR A 9 13.66 4.49 -0.09
C THR A 9 12.48 3.85 -0.82
N PHE A 10 11.54 4.66 -1.31
CA PHE A 10 10.30 4.13 -1.87
C PHE A 10 10.55 3.14 -3.01
N LYS A 11 11.37 3.55 -3.97
CA LYS A 11 11.60 2.71 -5.14
C LYS A 11 12.22 1.37 -4.77
N LYS A 12 13.20 1.41 -3.87
CA LYS A 12 13.85 0.19 -3.41
C LYS A 12 12.88 -0.71 -2.68
N LEU A 13 12.04 -0.13 -1.81
CA LEU A 13 11.11 -0.92 -1.01
C LEU A 13 10.03 -1.58 -1.84
N THR A 14 9.75 -1.06 -3.03
CA THR A 14 8.66 -1.58 -3.86
C THR A 14 9.16 -2.33 -5.09
N SER A 15 10.47 -2.49 -5.26
CA SER A 15 11.05 -3.03 -6.49
C SER A 15 10.90 -4.54 -6.64
N GLU A 16 10.70 -5.28 -5.57
CA GLU A 16 10.68 -6.73 -5.62
C GLU A 16 9.52 -7.30 -4.81
N GLY A 17 8.94 -8.35 -5.34
CA GLY A 17 7.90 -9.10 -4.63
C GLY A 17 6.56 -8.41 -4.64
N SER A 18 5.65 -8.95 -3.83
CA SER A 18 4.30 -8.42 -3.71
C SER A 18 4.26 -7.37 -2.62
N VAL A 19 3.82 -6.17 -2.97
CA VAL A 19 3.83 -5.02 -2.07
C VAL A 19 2.47 -4.35 -2.07
N PHE A 20 1.96 -4.11 -0.88
CA PHE A 20 0.74 -3.32 -0.67
C PHE A 20 1.18 -1.94 -0.22
N VAL A 21 0.99 -0.92 -1.06
CA VAL A 21 1.44 0.43 -0.77
C VAL A 21 0.29 1.23 -0.20
N ASP A 22 0.47 1.73 1.01
CA ASP A 22 -0.53 2.47 1.77
C ASP A 22 -0.19 3.95 1.75
N PHE A 23 -0.86 4.70 0.88
CA PHE A 23 -0.72 6.16 0.86
C PHE A 23 -1.71 6.74 1.85
N TRP A 24 -1.19 7.41 2.87
CA TRP A 24 -1.98 7.90 3.98
C TRP A 24 -1.57 9.31 4.37
N GLY A 25 -2.28 9.90 5.30
CA GLY A 25 -1.92 11.18 5.86
C GLY A 25 -2.39 11.27 7.30
N PRO A 26 -1.71 12.08 8.12
CA PRO A 26 -2.03 12.15 9.55
C PRO A 26 -3.41 12.75 9.85
N ARG A 27 -4.02 13.40 8.86
CA ARG A 27 -5.38 13.94 9.02
C ARG A 27 -6.43 13.16 8.26
N CYS A 28 -6.03 12.04 7.69
CA CYS A 28 -6.96 11.20 6.95
C CYS A 28 -7.56 10.15 7.89
N GLN A 29 -8.76 10.41 8.39
CA GLN A 29 -9.39 9.49 9.34
C GLN A 29 -9.61 8.10 8.77
N PRO A 30 -10.13 7.95 7.54
CA PRO A 30 -10.28 6.60 6.99
C PRO A 30 -8.93 5.87 6.84
N CYS A 31 -7.86 6.61 6.54
CA CYS A 31 -6.53 6.00 6.46
C CYS A 31 -6.12 5.44 7.82
N LEU A 32 -6.28 6.24 8.87
CA LEU A 32 -5.88 5.84 10.20
C LEU A 32 -6.73 4.67 10.70
N ALA A 33 -8.01 4.70 10.40
CA ALA A 33 -8.92 3.65 10.83
C ALA A 33 -8.58 2.30 10.20
N MET A 34 -8.02 2.29 8.99
CA MET A 34 -7.71 1.06 8.29
C MET A 34 -6.36 0.46 8.68
N MET A 35 -5.50 1.24 9.33
CA MET A 35 -4.14 0.78 9.63
C MET A 35 -4.07 -0.51 10.45
N PRO A 36 -4.88 -0.70 11.51
CA PRO A 36 -4.81 -1.97 12.24
C PRO A 36 -5.16 -3.17 11.37
N THR A 37 -6.15 -3.03 10.50
CA THR A 37 -6.53 -4.09 9.57
C THR A 37 -5.39 -4.45 8.64
N ILE A 38 -4.74 -3.43 8.06
CA ILE A 38 -3.65 -3.64 7.13
C ILE A 38 -2.47 -4.32 7.83
N LYS A 39 -2.16 -3.88 9.05
CA LYS A 39 -1.09 -4.49 9.84
C LYS A 39 -1.36 -5.97 10.10
N ASP A 40 -2.60 -6.29 10.46
CA ASP A 40 -2.96 -7.68 10.73
C ASP A 40 -2.88 -8.53 9.48
N LEU A 41 -3.32 -7.99 8.35
CA LEU A 41 -3.28 -8.72 7.08
C LEU A 41 -1.85 -8.99 6.64
N GLU A 42 -0.95 -8.04 6.85
CA GLU A 42 0.46 -8.27 6.54
C GLU A 42 1.02 -9.39 7.39
N LYS A 43 0.70 -9.38 8.68
CA LYS A 43 1.15 -10.41 9.59
C LYS A 43 0.63 -11.78 9.16
N GLU A 44 -0.65 -11.86 8.79
CA GLU A 44 -1.25 -13.11 8.33
C GLU A 44 -0.62 -13.60 7.03
N ALA A 45 -0.14 -12.69 6.21
CA ALA A 45 0.49 -13.08 4.94
C ALA A 45 1.87 -13.72 5.13
N GLY A 46 2.47 -13.58 6.31
CA GLY A 46 3.69 -14.32 6.65
C GLY A 46 4.87 -14.07 5.74
N GLY A 47 5.04 -12.86 5.27
CA GLY A 47 6.15 -12.53 4.37
C GLY A 47 5.80 -12.58 2.90
N ALA A 48 4.63 -13.11 2.55
CA ALA A 48 4.23 -13.16 1.14
C ALA A 48 3.88 -11.77 0.60
N VAL A 49 3.51 -10.84 1.47
CA VAL A 49 3.16 -9.47 1.10
C VAL A 49 3.84 -8.51 2.05
N ARG A 50 4.49 -7.50 1.51
CA ARG A 50 5.09 -6.44 2.30
C ARG A 50 4.17 -5.21 2.24
N VAL A 51 3.97 -4.57 3.37
CA VAL A 51 3.25 -3.29 3.41
C VAL A 51 4.25 -2.15 3.49
N VAL A 52 4.15 -1.23 2.56
CA VAL A 52 4.98 -0.02 2.53
C VAL A 52 4.04 1.16 2.73
N LYS A 53 4.25 1.92 3.80
CA LYS A 53 3.43 3.08 4.12
C LYS A 53 4.08 4.34 3.57
N VAL A 54 3.29 5.18 2.94
CA VAL A 54 3.77 6.43 2.36
C VAL A 54 2.93 7.58 2.94
N ASP A 55 3.54 8.33 3.85
CA ASP A 55 2.90 9.54 4.38
C ASP A 55 2.94 10.60 3.29
N SER A 56 1.78 10.98 2.79
CA SER A 56 1.69 11.90 1.67
C SER A 56 2.28 13.28 1.97
N THR A 57 2.30 13.68 3.24
CA THR A 57 2.84 14.99 3.62
C THR A 57 4.37 14.99 3.56
N GLN A 58 5.01 13.83 3.63
CA GLN A 58 6.46 13.68 3.61
C GLN A 58 6.99 13.15 2.28
N ASN A 59 6.09 12.75 1.38
CA ASN A 59 6.46 12.10 0.13
C ASN A 59 5.69 12.70 -1.04
N ARG A 60 5.69 14.02 -1.13
CA ARG A 60 4.91 14.70 -2.15
C ARG A 60 5.32 14.33 -3.58
N ASP A 61 6.64 14.18 -3.78
CA ASP A 61 7.13 13.84 -5.12
C ASP A 61 6.72 12.42 -5.53
N VAL A 62 6.75 11.49 -4.58
CA VAL A 62 6.31 10.12 -4.85
C VAL A 62 4.82 10.13 -5.24
N CYS A 63 4.01 10.87 -4.50
CA CYS A 63 2.59 10.96 -4.79
C CYS A 63 2.35 11.56 -6.17
N ARG A 64 3.09 12.61 -6.52
CA ARG A 64 2.93 13.26 -7.81
C ARG A 64 3.33 12.32 -8.95
N GLU A 65 4.45 11.63 -8.79
CA GLU A 65 4.94 10.67 -9.78
C GLU A 65 3.92 9.58 -10.06
N LEU A 66 3.30 9.08 -9.01
CA LEU A 66 2.36 7.97 -9.13
C LEU A 66 0.92 8.45 -9.29
N ARG A 67 0.72 9.76 -9.38
CA ARG A 67 -0.59 10.37 -9.57
C ARG A 67 -1.57 9.98 -8.46
N VAL A 68 -1.08 10.07 -7.23
CA VAL A 68 -1.91 9.86 -6.05
C VAL A 68 -2.41 11.24 -5.62
N PHE A 69 -3.70 11.51 -5.84
CA PHE A 69 -4.27 12.83 -5.60
C PHE A 69 -5.29 12.84 -4.47
N GLY A 70 -5.65 11.70 -3.95
CA GLY A 70 -6.59 11.61 -2.85
C GLY A 70 -6.20 10.52 -1.88
N LEU A 71 -6.77 10.57 -0.68
CA LEU A 71 -6.48 9.60 0.36
C LEU A 71 -7.79 9.04 0.91
N PRO A 72 -7.81 7.78 1.30
CA PRO A 72 -6.71 6.83 1.12
C PRO A 72 -6.53 6.41 -0.34
N THR A 73 -5.33 6.00 -0.67
CA THR A 73 -5.05 5.34 -1.94
C THR A 73 -4.15 4.16 -1.62
N TYR A 74 -4.51 3.00 -2.12
CA TYR A 74 -3.70 1.78 -1.94
C TYR A 74 -3.32 1.27 -3.31
N ILE A 75 -2.02 1.00 -3.50
CA ILE A 75 -1.53 0.50 -4.78
C ILE A 75 -0.95 -0.89 -4.55
N LEU A 76 -1.43 -1.85 -5.33
CA LEU A 76 -0.91 -3.22 -5.31
C LEU A 76 0.21 -3.30 -6.34
N MET A 77 1.39 -3.69 -5.90
CA MET A 77 2.54 -3.77 -6.78
C MET A 77 3.17 -5.15 -6.74
N ARG A 78 3.77 -5.54 -7.86
CA ARG A 78 4.56 -6.77 -7.93
C ARG A 78 5.77 -6.52 -8.78
N ASP A 79 6.94 -6.74 -8.17
CA ASP A 79 8.24 -6.55 -8.84
C ASP A 79 8.33 -5.18 -9.48
N GLY A 80 7.87 -4.15 -8.76
CA GLY A 80 7.99 -2.77 -9.18
C GLY A 80 6.88 -2.27 -10.09
N GLU A 81 5.93 -3.12 -10.45
CA GLU A 81 4.86 -2.73 -11.36
C GLU A 81 3.51 -2.64 -10.64
N GLU A 82 2.76 -1.63 -10.98
CA GLU A 82 1.43 -1.46 -10.41
C GLU A 82 0.46 -2.45 -11.06
N LEU A 83 -0.20 -3.24 -10.22
CA LEU A 83 -1.22 -4.19 -10.70
C LEU A 83 -2.61 -3.58 -10.64
N GLU A 84 -2.88 -2.85 -9.56
CA GLU A 84 -4.22 -2.36 -9.29
C GLU A 84 -4.13 -1.26 -8.24
N ARG A 85 -5.10 -0.37 -8.19
CA ARG A 85 -5.17 0.59 -7.10
C ARG A 85 -6.61 0.77 -6.64
N LEU A 86 -6.73 1.07 -5.36
CA LEU A 86 -7.99 1.36 -4.71
C LEU A 86 -7.90 2.77 -4.17
N SER A 87 -8.94 3.58 -4.38
CA SER A 87 -8.91 4.95 -3.86
C SER A 87 -10.31 5.39 -3.49
N GLY A 88 -10.38 6.43 -2.68
CA GLY A 88 -11.65 6.96 -2.22
C GLY A 88 -12.19 6.14 -1.06
N GLU A 89 -13.47 5.81 -1.11
CA GLU A 89 -14.08 4.98 -0.08
C GLU A 89 -13.69 3.53 -0.29
N VAL A 90 -12.74 3.06 0.51
CA VAL A 90 -12.24 1.70 0.39
C VAL A 90 -12.72 0.91 1.60
N SER A 91 -13.37 -0.22 1.35
CA SER A 91 -13.89 -1.06 2.41
C SER A 91 -12.84 -2.03 2.91
N LYS A 92 -13.06 -2.54 4.11
CA LYS A 92 -12.19 -3.59 4.67
C LYS A 92 -12.14 -4.79 3.73
N GLN A 93 -13.30 -5.17 3.17
CA GLN A 93 -13.36 -6.30 2.25
C GLN A 93 -12.48 -6.09 1.03
N GLN A 94 -12.48 -4.87 0.48
CA GLN A 94 -11.62 -4.58 -0.67
C GLN A 94 -10.15 -4.72 -0.32
N VAL A 95 -9.76 -4.30 0.89
CA VAL A 95 -8.38 -4.44 1.34
C VAL A 95 -8.03 -5.92 1.52
N GLU A 96 -8.95 -6.70 2.09
CA GLU A 96 -8.74 -8.14 2.25
C GLU A 96 -8.55 -8.82 0.89
N GLU A 97 -9.37 -8.43 -0.08
CA GLU A 97 -9.26 -8.99 -1.43
C GLU A 97 -7.94 -8.60 -2.10
N ALA A 98 -7.47 -7.38 -1.84
CA ALA A 98 -6.20 -6.93 -2.36
C ALA A 98 -5.05 -7.81 -1.85
N PHE A 99 -5.08 -8.11 -0.55
CA PHE A 99 -4.07 -9.00 0.02
C PHE A 99 -4.16 -10.39 -0.57
N ALA A 100 -5.38 -10.89 -0.80
CA ALA A 100 -5.56 -12.20 -1.43
C ALA A 100 -4.95 -12.21 -2.82
N THR A 101 -5.17 -11.14 -3.59
CA THR A 101 -4.59 -11.01 -4.92
C THR A 101 -3.05 -11.05 -4.85
N LEU A 102 -2.47 -10.29 -3.91
CA LEU A 102 -1.02 -10.23 -3.79
C LEU A 102 -0.42 -11.56 -3.31
N LYS A 103 -1.13 -12.25 -2.42
CA LYS A 103 -0.66 -13.55 -1.96
C LYS A 103 -0.76 -14.62 -3.05
N GLY A 104 -1.66 -14.43 -3.99
CA GLY A 104 -1.87 -15.38 -5.08
C GLY A 104 -0.71 -15.50 -6.03
N GLY A 105 0.34 -14.75 -5.80
CA GLY A 105 1.57 -14.98 -6.53
C GLY A 105 1.51 -14.66 -7.99
N GLY A 106 0.66 -13.85 -8.38
CA GLY A 106 0.76 -13.47 -9.73
C GLY A 106 0.02 -14.27 -10.66
N ALA A 107 -0.79 -15.03 -10.14
CA ALA A 107 -1.66 -15.70 -11.03
C ALA A 107 -2.03 -14.68 -12.03
N ALA A 108 -1.43 -14.55 -12.86
CA ALA A 108 -1.75 -13.57 -13.83
C ALA A 108 -2.97 -13.84 -14.47
#